data_69d8b0805a0f57a33fc21f4dcbf366df
#
_entry.id   69d8b0805a0f57a33fc21f4dcbf366df
#
_cell.length_a   1.000
_cell.length_b   1.000
_cell.length_c   1.000
_cell.angle_alpha   90.00
_cell.angle_beta   90.00
_cell.angle_gamma   90.00
#
_symmetry.space_group_name_H-M   'P 1'
#
loop_
_entity.id
_entity.type
_entity.pdbx_description
1 polymer ?
#
loop_
_entity_poly.entity_id
_entity_poly.type
_entity_poly.pdbx_seq_one_letter_code
_entity_poly.pdbx_strand_id
1 'polypeptide(L)'
;MANSTLRIGIVGAGANTRAKHLPLLQRIPGVEVVMVANRSMASTQAVAGEYGIPGAARHWREVVTAPNVEAVVIGTWPYLHAEVTCAALAAGKHVLTEARMAAQLAQAETMLAAAQARPQLVAQIVPAPMSLDFDAAIADRLPALGALREVCVTQTGGAYADAAVPLGWSQEFALSGVNTLMLGINYEMVLRWLGEDPAWVQADAAVFTARRTRDEGGEGAVEIPESLSVMGRYATGARLIMHFSGVEPGLPRHEIRLNGERGALRFDLAAQQLWQSQLGRAETLVGVPPEQRRGWRVEEDFVASIREGAPVRLTDFATGVRYMRLTEAVWRSWSEGGARLAL
;
A
#
# COMPACT_ATOMS: atom_id res chain seq x y z
N MET A 1 15.10 13.91 -28.79
CA MET A 1 13.65 14.02 -29.07
C MET A 1 13.09 15.02 -28.06
N ALA A 2 12.31 16.01 -28.51
CA ALA A 2 11.69 16.98 -27.60
C ALA A 2 10.83 16.19 -26.60
N ASN A 3 11.04 16.42 -25.30
CA ASN A 3 10.22 15.82 -24.23
C ASN A 3 8.79 16.30 -24.45
N SER A 4 7.94 15.43 -25.03
CA SER A 4 6.51 15.72 -25.13
C SER A 4 5.97 15.81 -23.69
N THR A 5 5.12 16.79 -23.44
CA THR A 5 4.48 16.96 -22.14
C THR A 5 3.61 15.73 -21.84
N LEU A 6 3.83 15.09 -20.69
CA LEU A 6 2.99 14.01 -20.20
C LEU A 6 1.80 14.59 -19.43
N ARG A 7 0.60 14.33 -19.92
CA ARG A 7 -0.65 14.87 -19.35
C ARG A 7 -1.33 13.83 -18.47
N ILE A 8 -1.52 14.18 -17.20
CA ILE A 8 -2.01 13.27 -16.16
C ILE A 8 -3.41 13.70 -15.71
N GLY A 9 -4.30 12.71 -15.58
CA GLY A 9 -5.59 12.85 -14.93
C GLY A 9 -5.55 12.26 -13.52
N ILE A 10 -6.28 12.88 -12.59
CA ILE A 10 -6.40 12.43 -11.20
C ILE A 10 -7.80 11.91 -10.95
N VAL A 11 -7.93 10.71 -10.40
CA VAL A 11 -9.19 10.14 -9.93
C VAL A 11 -9.07 9.91 -8.42
N GLY A 12 -9.76 10.76 -7.64
CA GLY A 12 -9.69 10.74 -6.19
C GLY A 12 -8.48 11.49 -5.62
N ALA A 13 -8.65 12.78 -5.38
CA ALA A 13 -7.65 13.60 -4.70
C ALA A 13 -7.91 13.61 -3.19
N GLY A 14 -7.66 12.45 -2.54
CA GLY A 14 -7.68 12.28 -1.10
C GLY A 14 -6.44 12.88 -0.42
N ALA A 15 -6.28 12.62 0.89
CA ALA A 15 -5.21 13.23 1.69
C ALA A 15 -3.81 12.95 1.12
N ASN A 16 -3.48 11.70 0.77
CA ASN A 16 -2.17 11.36 0.23
C ASN A 16 -1.93 11.98 -1.16
N THR A 17 -2.94 11.94 -2.04
CA THR A 17 -2.86 12.56 -3.36
C THR A 17 -2.57 14.06 -3.27
N ARG A 18 -3.23 14.77 -2.35
CA ARG A 18 -2.99 16.21 -2.12
C ARG A 18 -1.64 16.49 -1.47
N ALA A 19 -1.24 15.67 -0.50
CA ALA A 19 0.00 15.88 0.24
C ALA A 19 1.26 15.47 -0.54
N LYS A 20 1.16 14.49 -1.45
CA LYS A 20 2.30 13.88 -2.16
C LYS A 20 2.15 13.97 -3.68
N HIS A 21 1.18 13.25 -4.27
CA HIS A 21 1.13 13.09 -5.73
C HIS A 21 1.01 14.40 -6.48
N LEU A 22 0.07 15.25 -6.15
CA LEU A 22 -0.16 16.51 -6.86
C LEU A 22 1.06 17.43 -6.80
N PRO A 23 1.62 17.77 -5.60
CA PRO A 23 2.80 18.64 -5.53
C PRO A 23 4.04 18.06 -6.21
N LEU A 24 4.25 16.74 -6.15
CA LEU A 24 5.43 16.11 -6.74
C LEU A 24 5.30 16.01 -8.26
N LEU A 25 4.14 15.60 -8.80
CA LEU A 25 3.90 15.58 -10.24
C LEU A 25 4.10 16.95 -10.89
N GLN A 26 3.58 18.01 -10.25
CA GLN A 26 3.73 19.39 -10.76
C GLN A 26 5.17 19.91 -10.76
N ARG A 27 6.08 19.28 -10.02
CA ARG A 27 7.51 19.62 -10.01
C ARG A 27 8.33 18.90 -11.09
N ILE A 28 7.77 17.83 -11.68
CA ILE A 28 8.51 17.07 -12.71
C ILE A 28 8.47 17.83 -14.04
N PRO A 29 9.60 18.19 -14.63
CA PRO A 29 9.63 18.90 -15.90
C PRO A 29 8.89 18.15 -17.01
N GLY A 30 8.01 18.86 -17.74
CA GLY A 30 7.21 18.27 -18.82
C GLY A 30 6.12 17.31 -18.33
N VAL A 31 5.63 17.47 -17.10
CA VAL A 31 4.43 16.82 -16.58
C VAL A 31 3.37 17.89 -16.29
N GLU A 32 2.15 17.63 -16.72
CA GLU A 32 0.99 18.50 -16.47
C GLU A 32 -0.18 17.69 -15.90
N VAL A 33 -0.74 18.13 -14.79
CA VAL A 33 -2.00 17.59 -14.29
C VAL A 33 -3.13 18.38 -14.95
N VAL A 34 -3.85 17.72 -15.86
CA VAL A 34 -4.81 18.41 -16.75
C VAL A 34 -6.26 18.22 -16.33
N MET A 35 -6.58 17.23 -15.51
CA MET A 35 -7.95 16.93 -15.11
C MET A 35 -8.01 16.24 -13.75
N VAL A 36 -9.06 16.53 -12.98
CA VAL A 36 -9.34 15.85 -11.70
C VAL A 36 -10.80 15.50 -11.56
N ALA A 37 -11.10 14.37 -10.93
CA ALA A 37 -12.44 13.97 -10.51
C ALA A 37 -12.41 13.44 -9.07
N ASN A 38 -13.35 13.96 -8.25
CA ASN A 38 -13.61 13.48 -6.89
C ASN A 38 -15.05 12.95 -6.75
N ARG A 39 -15.41 12.49 -5.56
CA ARG A 39 -16.75 11.96 -5.25
C ARG A 39 -17.87 13.00 -5.47
N SER A 40 -17.59 14.29 -5.30
CA SER A 40 -18.55 15.37 -5.53
C SER A 40 -17.94 16.48 -6.37
N MET A 41 -18.79 17.19 -7.13
CA MET A 41 -18.33 18.31 -7.95
C MET A 41 -17.75 19.45 -7.11
N ALA A 42 -18.29 19.70 -5.92
CA ALA A 42 -17.75 20.69 -4.99
C ALA A 42 -16.31 20.36 -4.58
N SER A 43 -16.05 19.10 -4.20
CA SER A 43 -14.69 18.64 -3.87
C SER A 43 -13.77 18.65 -5.09
N THR A 44 -14.27 18.32 -6.27
CA THR A 44 -13.50 18.39 -7.53
C THR A 44 -13.06 19.82 -7.84
N GLN A 45 -13.98 20.77 -7.77
CA GLN A 45 -13.69 22.20 -8.02
C GLN A 45 -12.73 22.79 -7.00
N ALA A 46 -12.88 22.41 -5.71
CA ALA A 46 -11.96 22.85 -4.66
C ALA A 46 -10.52 22.42 -4.94
N VAL A 47 -10.32 21.15 -5.31
CA VAL A 47 -8.99 20.64 -5.66
C VAL A 47 -8.46 21.25 -6.96
N ALA A 48 -9.32 21.38 -7.98
CA ALA A 48 -8.91 22.00 -9.24
C ALA A 48 -8.44 23.44 -9.03
N GLY A 49 -9.14 24.22 -8.21
CA GLY A 49 -8.74 25.59 -7.86
C GLY A 49 -7.47 25.66 -7.03
N GLU A 50 -7.32 24.80 -6.02
CA GLU A 50 -6.16 24.75 -5.13
C GLU A 50 -4.85 24.44 -5.87
N TYR A 51 -4.91 23.51 -6.83
CA TYR A 51 -3.72 23.04 -7.57
C TYR A 51 -3.62 23.59 -9.00
N GLY A 52 -4.50 24.50 -9.40
CA GLY A 52 -4.48 25.10 -10.74
C GLY A 52 -4.76 24.09 -11.86
N ILE A 53 -5.58 23.04 -11.61
CA ILE A 53 -5.89 22.01 -12.59
C ILE A 53 -7.01 22.51 -13.51
N PRO A 54 -6.81 22.60 -14.85
CA PRO A 54 -7.77 23.23 -15.75
C PRO A 54 -9.08 22.43 -15.91
N GLY A 55 -9.03 21.12 -15.80
CA GLY A 55 -10.20 20.24 -16.01
C GLY A 55 -10.80 19.75 -14.68
N ALA A 56 -12.08 20.07 -14.44
CA ALA A 56 -12.85 19.57 -13.29
C ALA A 56 -13.98 18.65 -13.81
N ALA A 57 -13.78 17.34 -13.70
CA ALA A 57 -14.71 16.33 -14.20
C ALA A 57 -15.79 15.98 -13.16
N ARG A 58 -17.01 15.70 -13.61
CA ARG A 58 -18.12 15.28 -12.75
C ARG A 58 -18.00 13.83 -12.30
N HIS A 59 -17.38 13.03 -13.17
CA HIS A 59 -17.24 11.60 -12.95
C HIS A 59 -15.87 11.12 -13.41
N TRP A 60 -15.29 10.15 -12.73
CA TRP A 60 -13.98 9.60 -13.06
C TRP A 60 -13.86 9.05 -14.49
N ARG A 61 -14.99 8.58 -15.10
CA ARG A 61 -14.99 8.12 -16.50
C ARG A 61 -14.62 9.23 -17.48
N GLU A 62 -14.99 10.47 -17.20
CA GLU A 62 -14.59 11.61 -18.04
C GLU A 62 -13.05 11.77 -18.05
N VAL A 63 -12.39 11.56 -16.89
CA VAL A 63 -10.92 11.60 -16.80
C VAL A 63 -10.29 10.48 -17.64
N VAL A 64 -10.79 9.26 -17.49
CA VAL A 64 -10.24 8.08 -18.16
C VAL A 64 -10.44 8.15 -19.69
N THR A 65 -11.55 8.69 -20.17
CA THR A 65 -11.87 8.79 -21.59
C THR A 65 -11.37 10.06 -22.26
N ALA A 66 -10.85 11.01 -21.50
CA ALA A 66 -10.36 12.28 -22.03
C ALA A 66 -9.19 12.05 -23.02
N PRO A 67 -9.27 12.59 -24.26
CA PRO A 67 -8.22 12.36 -25.27
C PRO A 67 -6.91 13.04 -24.94
N ASN A 68 -6.95 14.09 -24.10
CA ASN A 68 -5.78 14.82 -23.64
C ASN A 68 -5.19 14.28 -22.32
N VAL A 69 -5.64 13.14 -21.79
CA VAL A 69 -5.05 12.43 -20.66
C VAL A 69 -4.27 11.24 -21.18
N GLU A 70 -3.02 11.06 -20.76
CA GLU A 70 -2.11 9.98 -21.16
C GLU A 70 -1.86 8.99 -20.02
N ALA A 71 -1.93 9.47 -18.77
CA ALA A 71 -1.78 8.66 -17.57
C ALA A 71 -2.82 9.04 -16.53
N VAL A 72 -3.22 8.08 -15.69
CA VAL A 72 -4.19 8.29 -14.61
C VAL A 72 -3.57 7.92 -13.27
N VAL A 73 -3.63 8.84 -12.30
CA VAL A 73 -3.30 8.59 -10.91
C VAL A 73 -4.59 8.38 -10.13
N ILE A 74 -4.69 7.24 -9.46
CA ILE A 74 -5.90 6.78 -8.75
C ILE A 74 -5.64 6.85 -7.25
N GLY A 75 -6.25 7.84 -6.59
CA GLY A 75 -6.14 8.10 -5.16
C GLY A 75 -7.46 7.91 -4.41
N THR A 76 -8.32 7.02 -4.91
CA THR A 76 -9.60 6.67 -4.29
C THR A 76 -9.38 5.67 -3.15
N TRP A 77 -10.47 5.22 -2.54
CA TRP A 77 -10.45 4.06 -1.67
C TRP A 77 -10.45 2.76 -2.48
N PRO A 78 -10.03 1.61 -1.89
CA PRO A 78 -9.77 0.36 -2.62
C PRO A 78 -10.94 -0.15 -3.47
N TYR A 79 -12.21 0.10 -3.06
CA TYR A 79 -13.40 -0.37 -3.79
C TYR A 79 -13.45 0.07 -5.25
N LEU A 80 -12.83 1.21 -5.58
CA LEU A 80 -12.89 1.79 -6.92
C LEU A 80 -11.60 1.55 -7.73
N HIS A 81 -10.53 1.05 -7.12
CA HIS A 81 -9.23 0.89 -7.79
C HIS A 81 -9.32 0.00 -9.02
N ALA A 82 -9.96 -1.17 -8.92
CA ALA A 82 -10.04 -2.11 -10.03
C ALA A 82 -10.85 -1.55 -11.21
N GLU A 83 -12.01 -0.96 -10.96
CA GLU A 83 -12.87 -0.43 -12.01
C GLU A 83 -12.16 0.69 -12.79
N VAL A 84 -11.56 1.65 -12.08
CA VAL A 84 -10.85 2.77 -12.72
C VAL A 84 -9.60 2.30 -13.44
N THR A 85 -8.81 1.42 -12.83
CA THR A 85 -7.57 0.87 -13.42
C THR A 85 -7.87 0.13 -14.72
N CYS A 86 -8.83 -0.79 -14.72
CA CYS A 86 -9.16 -1.57 -15.91
C CYS A 86 -9.70 -0.68 -17.04
N ALA A 87 -10.53 0.32 -16.71
CA ALA A 87 -11.04 1.29 -17.66
C ALA A 87 -9.91 2.16 -18.25
N ALA A 88 -8.97 2.61 -17.42
CA ALA A 88 -7.82 3.42 -17.85
C ALA A 88 -6.91 2.63 -18.80
N LEU A 89 -6.55 1.39 -18.44
CA LEU A 89 -5.76 0.50 -19.31
C LEU A 89 -6.47 0.19 -20.62
N ALA A 90 -7.79 -0.07 -20.58
CA ALA A 90 -8.59 -0.28 -21.78
C ALA A 90 -8.61 0.94 -22.71
N ALA A 91 -8.62 2.16 -22.14
CA ALA A 91 -8.53 3.42 -22.86
C ALA A 91 -7.10 3.80 -23.29
N GLY A 92 -6.11 2.91 -23.09
CA GLY A 92 -4.72 3.15 -23.49
C GLY A 92 -3.96 4.12 -22.60
N LYS A 93 -4.34 4.24 -21.32
CA LYS A 93 -3.68 5.13 -20.36
C LYS A 93 -2.74 4.35 -19.43
N HIS A 94 -1.59 4.94 -19.10
CA HIS A 94 -0.75 4.47 -18.01
C HIS A 94 -1.45 4.67 -16.66
N VAL A 95 -1.16 3.84 -15.66
CA VAL A 95 -1.85 3.86 -14.35
C VAL A 95 -0.84 3.85 -13.21
N LEU A 96 -1.03 4.78 -12.27
CA LEU A 96 -0.50 4.73 -10.91
C LEU A 96 -1.68 4.66 -9.95
N THR A 97 -1.81 3.56 -9.19
CA THR A 97 -2.88 3.40 -8.20
C THR A 97 -2.34 3.40 -6.79
N GLU A 98 -3.12 3.94 -5.86
CA GLU A 98 -2.80 3.90 -4.44
C GLU A 98 -2.76 2.47 -3.88
N ALA A 99 -2.03 2.31 -2.80
CA ALA A 99 -2.06 1.11 -1.98
C ALA A 99 -3.28 1.17 -1.03
N ARG A 100 -3.93 0.08 -0.80
CA ARG A 100 -3.73 -1.30 -1.27
C ARG A 100 -4.33 -1.48 -2.65
N MET A 101 -3.78 -2.40 -3.44
CA MET A 101 -4.11 -2.55 -4.85
C MET A 101 -5.61 -2.60 -5.15
N ALA A 102 -6.36 -3.37 -4.37
CA ALA A 102 -7.79 -3.59 -4.59
C ALA A 102 -8.52 -3.88 -3.28
N ALA A 103 -9.85 -3.98 -3.31
CA ALA A 103 -10.64 -4.40 -2.16
C ALA A 103 -10.59 -5.93 -1.92
N GLN A 104 -10.39 -6.74 -2.96
CA GLN A 104 -10.37 -8.21 -2.92
C GLN A 104 -9.37 -8.78 -3.91
N LEU A 105 -8.91 -10.02 -3.70
CA LEU A 105 -7.94 -10.69 -4.56
C LEU A 105 -8.42 -10.81 -6.02
N ALA A 106 -9.66 -11.20 -6.25
CA ALA A 106 -10.21 -11.35 -7.61
C ALA A 106 -10.17 -10.03 -8.40
N GLN A 107 -10.34 -8.89 -7.75
CA GLN A 107 -10.17 -7.57 -8.37
C GLN A 107 -8.70 -7.31 -8.73
N ALA A 108 -7.77 -7.63 -7.83
CA ALA A 108 -6.33 -7.49 -8.09
C ALA A 108 -5.88 -8.37 -9.27
N GLU A 109 -6.36 -9.61 -9.35
CA GLU A 109 -6.09 -10.51 -10.48
C GLU A 109 -6.66 -9.95 -11.81
N THR A 110 -7.86 -9.36 -11.77
CA THR A 110 -8.45 -8.68 -12.94
C THR A 110 -7.60 -7.49 -13.37
N MET A 111 -7.09 -6.69 -12.44
CA MET A 111 -6.18 -5.57 -12.74
C MET A 111 -4.87 -6.07 -13.36
N LEU A 112 -4.29 -7.15 -12.82
CA LEU A 112 -3.06 -7.75 -13.38
C LEU A 112 -3.30 -8.26 -14.81
N ALA A 113 -4.39 -8.98 -15.05
CA ALA A 113 -4.74 -9.45 -16.38
C ALA A 113 -4.93 -8.30 -17.38
N ALA A 114 -5.57 -7.20 -16.97
CA ALA A 114 -5.73 -6.00 -17.79
C ALA A 114 -4.38 -5.34 -18.12
N ALA A 115 -3.44 -5.30 -17.18
CA ALA A 115 -2.09 -4.78 -17.42
C ALA A 115 -1.29 -5.70 -18.35
N GLN A 116 -1.36 -7.02 -18.17
CA GLN A 116 -0.70 -7.99 -19.05
C GLN A 116 -1.22 -7.95 -20.49
N ALA A 117 -2.50 -7.62 -20.69
CA ALA A 117 -3.08 -7.41 -22.01
C ALA A 117 -2.61 -6.10 -22.70
N ARG A 118 -1.91 -5.25 -21.99
CA ARG A 118 -1.40 -3.95 -22.45
C ARG A 118 0.06 -3.73 -22.01
N PRO A 119 1.01 -4.59 -22.38
CA PRO A 119 2.39 -4.59 -21.87
C PRO A 119 3.17 -3.29 -22.18
N GLN A 120 2.69 -2.49 -23.14
CA GLN A 120 3.25 -1.19 -23.47
C GLN A 120 2.84 -0.08 -22.47
N LEU A 121 1.86 -0.33 -21.61
CA LEU A 121 1.40 0.63 -20.61
C LEU A 121 2.05 0.35 -19.25
N VAL A 122 2.44 1.39 -18.57
CA VAL A 122 2.93 1.30 -17.18
C VAL A 122 1.74 1.14 -16.26
N ALA A 123 1.76 0.10 -15.43
CA ALA A 123 0.80 -0.17 -14.39
C ALA A 123 1.54 -0.34 -13.06
N GLN A 124 1.52 0.69 -12.22
CA GLN A 124 2.27 0.78 -10.97
C GLN A 124 1.33 0.98 -9.78
N ILE A 125 1.69 0.40 -8.65
CA ILE A 125 1.07 0.65 -7.33
C ILE A 125 2.01 1.55 -6.53
N VAL A 126 1.44 2.44 -5.73
CA VAL A 126 2.19 3.19 -4.73
C VAL A 126 2.80 2.21 -3.71
N PRO A 127 4.13 2.14 -3.57
CA PRO A 127 4.77 1.19 -2.67
C PRO A 127 4.55 1.56 -1.21
N ALA A 128 4.67 0.58 -0.31
CA ALA A 128 4.76 0.83 1.13
C ALA A 128 5.94 1.77 1.43
N PRO A 129 5.67 2.97 2.00
CA PRO A 129 6.69 4.03 2.01
C PRO A 129 7.66 3.96 3.18
N MET A 130 7.30 3.26 4.26
CA MET A 130 7.96 3.41 5.54
C MET A 130 9.38 2.87 5.59
N SER A 131 9.78 1.99 4.65
CA SER A 131 11.10 1.38 4.62
C SER A 131 11.99 1.84 3.47
N LEU A 132 11.52 2.73 2.60
CA LEU A 132 12.21 3.11 1.35
C LEU A 132 13.66 3.56 1.57
N ASP A 133 13.93 4.25 2.66
CA ASP A 133 15.28 4.70 3.03
C ASP A 133 16.19 3.60 3.57
N PHE A 134 15.61 2.45 3.92
CA PHE A 134 16.31 1.36 4.58
C PHE A 134 16.31 0.06 3.77
N ASP A 135 15.52 -0.04 2.71
CA ASP A 135 15.37 -1.26 1.92
C ASP A 135 16.71 -1.83 1.43
N ALA A 136 17.58 -0.98 0.89
CA ALA A 136 18.93 -1.40 0.45
C ALA A 136 19.78 -1.88 1.62
N ALA A 137 19.79 -1.14 2.72
CA ALA A 137 20.56 -1.49 3.91
C ALA A 137 20.09 -2.80 4.57
N ILE A 138 18.79 -3.09 4.50
CA ILE A 138 18.19 -4.35 4.96
C ILE A 138 18.61 -5.49 4.02
N ALA A 139 18.42 -5.32 2.70
CA ALA A 139 18.76 -6.33 1.70
C ALA A 139 20.24 -6.74 1.76
N ASP A 140 21.15 -5.79 1.90
CA ASP A 140 22.59 -6.03 2.01
C ASP A 140 22.97 -6.86 3.25
N ARG A 141 22.17 -6.81 4.31
CA ARG A 141 22.44 -7.47 5.60
C ARG A 141 21.75 -8.82 5.77
N LEU A 142 20.71 -9.10 4.97
CA LEU A 142 19.97 -10.38 5.05
C LEU A 142 20.88 -11.61 4.96
N PRO A 143 21.85 -11.70 4.04
CA PRO A 143 22.71 -12.88 3.94
C PRO A 143 23.55 -13.17 5.21
N ALA A 144 23.87 -12.12 5.98
CA ALA A 144 24.64 -12.26 7.21
C ALA A 144 23.84 -12.89 8.37
N LEU A 145 22.50 -12.89 8.29
CA LEU A 145 21.65 -13.49 9.32
C LEU A 145 21.69 -15.02 9.32
N GLY A 146 22.11 -15.64 8.22
CA GLY A 146 21.97 -17.09 8.01
C GLY A 146 20.55 -17.47 7.63
N ALA A 147 20.18 -18.74 7.85
CA ALA A 147 18.82 -19.16 7.61
C ALA A 147 17.86 -18.41 8.54
N LEU A 148 16.81 -17.81 7.96
CA LEU A 148 15.78 -17.15 8.76
C LEU A 148 15.00 -18.17 9.59
N ARG A 149 14.70 -17.81 10.82
CA ARG A 149 13.90 -18.57 11.78
C ARG A 149 12.55 -17.95 12.03
N GLU A 150 12.52 -16.60 12.15
CA GLU A 150 11.28 -15.87 12.42
C GLU A 150 11.28 -14.52 11.69
N VAL A 151 10.13 -14.18 11.17
CA VAL A 151 9.75 -12.85 10.64
C VAL A 151 8.63 -12.34 11.52
N CYS A 152 8.88 -11.29 12.30
CA CYS A 152 7.92 -10.72 13.23
C CYS A 152 7.57 -9.30 12.81
N VAL A 153 6.26 -9.02 12.71
CA VAL A 153 5.73 -7.68 12.40
C VAL A 153 4.79 -7.26 13.51
N THR A 154 5.00 -6.11 14.09
CA THR A 154 4.11 -5.53 15.11
C THR A 154 3.77 -4.11 14.74
N GLN A 155 2.48 -3.82 14.63
CA GLN A 155 2.00 -2.45 14.50
C GLN A 155 0.77 -2.25 15.38
N THR A 156 0.92 -1.50 16.46
CA THR A 156 -0.14 -1.28 17.44
C THR A 156 -0.30 0.19 17.78
N GLY A 157 -1.50 0.56 18.18
CA GLY A 157 -1.84 1.91 18.62
C GLY A 157 -3.30 1.99 19.07
N GLY A 158 -3.73 3.17 19.47
CA GLY A 158 -5.04 3.44 20.07
C GLY A 158 -6.05 4.11 19.15
N ALA A 159 -5.90 4.05 17.83
CA ALA A 159 -6.78 4.78 16.91
C ALA A 159 -8.27 4.42 17.05
N TYR A 160 -8.58 3.22 17.52
CA TYR A 160 -9.94 2.70 17.73
C TYR A 160 -10.24 2.38 19.20
N ALA A 161 -9.32 2.70 20.13
CA ALA A 161 -9.49 2.40 21.55
C ALA A 161 -10.68 3.16 22.18
N ASP A 162 -10.96 4.36 21.71
CA ASP A 162 -12.15 5.12 22.10
C ASP A 162 -13.32 4.74 21.19
N ALA A 163 -14.42 4.26 21.79
CA ALA A 163 -15.64 3.93 21.07
C ALA A 163 -16.33 5.15 20.43
N ALA A 164 -16.02 6.37 20.91
CA ALA A 164 -16.57 7.62 20.37
C ALA A 164 -15.89 8.06 19.05
N VAL A 165 -14.76 7.47 18.66
CA VAL A 165 -14.14 7.76 17.35
C VAL A 165 -15.11 7.42 16.23
N PRO A 166 -15.35 8.35 15.27
CA PRO A 166 -16.28 8.10 14.16
C PRO A 166 -15.84 6.91 13.29
N LEU A 167 -16.82 6.32 12.61
CA LEU A 167 -16.63 5.25 11.64
C LEU A 167 -15.79 5.75 10.45
N GLY A 168 -14.60 5.19 10.30
CA GLY A 168 -13.76 5.48 9.15
C GLY A 168 -14.05 4.53 7.97
N TRP A 169 -13.78 4.97 6.75
CA TRP A 169 -13.95 4.15 5.53
C TRP A 169 -13.22 2.78 5.60
N SER A 170 -12.08 2.74 6.29
CA SER A 170 -11.27 1.53 6.45
C SER A 170 -11.91 0.47 7.37
N GLN A 171 -12.99 0.81 8.06
CA GLN A 171 -13.77 -0.06 8.90
C GLN A 171 -15.05 -0.58 8.22
N GLU A 172 -15.35 -0.12 6.99
CA GLU A 172 -16.48 -0.55 6.18
C GLU A 172 -16.02 -1.49 5.05
N PHE A 173 -16.56 -2.72 5.02
CA PHE A 173 -16.18 -3.73 4.02
C PHE A 173 -16.46 -3.27 2.58
N ALA A 174 -17.56 -2.56 2.36
CA ALA A 174 -17.93 -2.02 1.04
C ALA A 174 -16.85 -1.06 0.47
N LEU A 175 -16.06 -0.41 1.31
CA LEU A 175 -15.05 0.57 0.92
C LEU A 175 -13.62 0.02 0.97
N SER A 176 -13.32 -0.77 2.00
CA SER A 176 -12.00 -1.34 2.27
C SER A 176 -11.81 -2.75 1.69
N GLY A 177 -12.89 -3.52 1.54
CA GLY A 177 -12.81 -4.94 1.22
C GLY A 177 -12.14 -5.71 2.36
N VAL A 178 -11.32 -6.69 2.03
CA VAL A 178 -10.59 -7.55 2.98
C VAL A 178 -9.39 -6.87 3.64
N ASN A 179 -9.11 -5.60 3.32
CA ASN A 179 -7.96 -4.87 3.82
C ASN A 179 -8.12 -4.53 5.31
N THR A 180 -7.48 -5.31 6.15
CA THR A 180 -7.52 -5.16 7.61
C THR A 180 -6.31 -4.39 8.10
N LEU A 181 -6.56 -3.27 8.80
CA LEU A 181 -5.50 -2.43 9.38
C LEU A 181 -4.40 -2.12 8.33
N MET A 182 -3.15 -2.33 8.70
CA MET A 182 -2.00 -2.10 7.81
C MET A 182 -1.35 -3.41 7.33
N LEU A 183 -2.09 -4.53 7.35
CA LEU A 183 -1.57 -5.86 7.00
C LEU A 183 -0.86 -5.87 5.65
N GLY A 184 -1.55 -5.53 4.57
CA GLY A 184 -1.01 -5.59 3.21
C GLY A 184 0.19 -4.65 2.99
N ILE A 185 0.17 -3.46 3.61
CA ILE A 185 1.27 -2.49 3.54
C ILE A 185 2.53 -3.04 4.23
N ASN A 186 2.38 -3.59 5.44
CA ASN A 186 3.52 -4.16 6.16
C ASN A 186 4.04 -5.44 5.50
N TYR A 187 3.14 -6.26 4.97
CA TYR A 187 3.55 -7.47 4.27
C TYR A 187 4.28 -7.15 2.96
N GLU A 188 3.89 -6.11 2.24
CA GLU A 188 4.59 -5.68 1.03
C GLU A 188 6.07 -5.33 1.30
N MET A 189 6.39 -4.69 2.44
CA MET A 189 7.78 -4.45 2.84
C MET A 189 8.53 -5.77 3.06
N VAL A 190 7.96 -6.70 3.82
CA VAL A 190 8.55 -8.02 4.06
C VAL A 190 8.77 -8.77 2.75
N LEU A 191 7.76 -8.74 1.86
CA LEU A 191 7.82 -9.37 0.54
C LEU A 191 8.93 -8.77 -0.32
N ARG A 192 9.12 -7.46 -0.28
CA ARG A 192 10.19 -6.76 -1.00
C ARG A 192 11.58 -7.18 -0.53
N TRP A 193 11.74 -7.46 0.78
CA TRP A 193 13.02 -7.87 1.33
C TRP A 193 13.31 -9.35 1.11
N LEU A 194 12.33 -10.22 1.28
CA LEU A 194 12.52 -11.66 1.26
C LEU A 194 12.29 -12.29 -0.12
N GLY A 195 11.45 -11.68 -0.97
CA GLY A 195 11.12 -12.20 -2.30
C GLY A 195 10.22 -13.44 -2.31
N GLU A 196 9.85 -13.98 -1.15
CA GLU A 196 9.08 -15.22 -1.01
C GLU A 196 7.80 -15.02 -0.19
N ASP A 197 6.77 -15.83 -0.47
CA ASP A 197 5.53 -15.87 0.28
C ASP A 197 5.56 -17.00 1.31
N PRO A 198 4.85 -16.89 2.46
CA PRO A 198 4.65 -18.02 3.34
C PRO A 198 3.85 -19.12 2.64
N ALA A 199 4.15 -20.38 2.95
CA ALA A 199 3.44 -21.52 2.39
C ALA A 199 2.01 -21.64 2.94
N TRP A 200 1.77 -21.09 4.12
CA TRP A 200 0.44 -21.04 4.75
C TRP A 200 0.36 -19.94 5.78
N VAL A 201 -0.88 -19.49 6.05
CA VAL A 201 -1.23 -18.58 7.15
C VAL A 201 -2.42 -19.09 7.94
N GLN A 202 -2.53 -18.59 9.19
CA GLN A 202 -3.65 -18.75 10.08
C GLN A 202 -3.84 -17.44 10.84
N ALA A 203 -5.09 -17.01 11.07
CA ALA A 203 -5.38 -15.73 11.68
C ALA A 203 -6.49 -15.80 12.72
N ASP A 204 -6.39 -14.94 13.71
CA ASP A 204 -7.45 -14.59 14.65
C ASP A 204 -7.60 -13.08 14.70
N ALA A 205 -8.84 -12.58 14.73
CA ALA A 205 -9.10 -11.15 14.72
C ALA A 205 -10.40 -10.81 15.48
N ALA A 206 -10.53 -9.56 15.91
CA ALA A 206 -11.67 -9.12 16.69
C ALA A 206 -12.14 -7.70 16.30
N VAL A 207 -13.46 -7.52 16.36
CA VAL A 207 -14.16 -6.23 16.38
C VAL A 207 -14.67 -6.03 17.81
N PHE A 208 -14.21 -4.97 18.48
CA PHE A 208 -14.61 -4.67 19.86
C PHE A 208 -15.76 -3.67 19.92
N THR A 209 -15.79 -2.70 18.98
CA THR A 209 -16.83 -1.70 18.86
C THR A 209 -17.69 -1.99 17.64
N ALA A 210 -18.79 -2.72 17.82
CA ALA A 210 -19.61 -3.20 16.71
C ALA A 210 -20.26 -2.09 15.85
N ARG A 211 -20.48 -0.90 16.40
CA ARG A 211 -21.08 0.25 15.70
C ARG A 211 -20.39 1.55 16.11
N ARG A 212 -20.24 2.45 15.16
CA ARG A 212 -19.70 3.80 15.38
C ARG A 212 -20.57 4.83 14.69
N THR A 213 -20.55 6.06 15.22
CA THR A 213 -21.20 7.22 14.58
C THR A 213 -20.49 7.56 13.27
N ARG A 214 -21.23 8.09 12.30
CA ARG A 214 -20.68 8.66 11.06
C ARG A 214 -20.54 10.17 11.20
N ASP A 215 -19.55 10.76 10.55
CA ASP A 215 -19.38 12.23 10.52
C ASP A 215 -20.62 12.95 9.94
N GLU A 216 -21.33 12.31 9.01
CA GLU A 216 -22.53 12.84 8.36
C GLU A 216 -23.81 12.58 9.18
N GLY A 217 -23.70 11.99 10.37
CA GLY A 217 -24.78 11.59 11.26
C GLY A 217 -25.23 10.14 11.06
N GLY A 218 -25.92 9.60 12.06
CA GLY A 218 -26.31 8.19 12.12
C GLY A 218 -25.18 7.27 12.58
N GLU A 219 -25.42 5.97 12.53
CA GLU A 219 -24.46 4.93 12.91
C GLU A 219 -24.20 3.96 11.75
N GLY A 220 -23.01 3.38 11.72
CA GLY A 220 -22.64 2.28 10.82
C GLY A 220 -22.03 1.11 11.58
N ALA A 221 -22.05 -0.07 10.96
CA ALA A 221 -21.38 -1.25 11.47
C ALA A 221 -19.86 -1.15 11.25
N VAL A 222 -19.08 -1.60 12.24
CA VAL A 222 -17.65 -1.86 12.07
C VAL A 222 -17.51 -3.29 11.57
N GLU A 223 -17.09 -3.45 10.32
CA GLU A 223 -17.02 -4.74 9.64
C GLU A 223 -15.59 -5.27 9.56
N ILE A 224 -14.61 -4.38 9.62
CA ILE A 224 -13.19 -4.73 9.55
C ILE A 224 -12.61 -4.83 10.96
N PRO A 225 -11.85 -5.90 11.28
CA PRO A 225 -11.26 -6.09 12.59
C PRO A 225 -10.41 -4.91 13.09
N GLU A 226 -10.53 -4.63 14.39
CA GLU A 226 -9.78 -3.60 15.10
C GLU A 226 -8.49 -4.16 15.74
N SER A 227 -8.40 -5.50 15.82
CA SER A 227 -7.19 -6.23 16.23
C SER A 227 -7.07 -7.50 15.38
N LEU A 228 -5.84 -7.85 15.00
CA LEU A 228 -5.53 -8.97 14.11
C LEU A 228 -4.20 -9.59 14.51
N SER A 229 -4.17 -10.91 14.69
CA SER A 229 -2.96 -11.72 14.84
C SER A 229 -2.87 -12.73 13.70
N VAL A 230 -1.69 -12.86 13.11
CA VAL A 230 -1.42 -13.80 12.01
C VAL A 230 -0.22 -14.67 12.37
N MET A 231 -0.36 -15.97 12.18
CA MET A 231 0.74 -16.94 12.17
C MET A 231 0.89 -17.52 10.78
N GLY A 232 2.11 -17.82 10.39
CA GLY A 232 2.40 -18.47 9.11
C GLY A 232 3.74 -19.19 9.12
N ARG A 233 4.04 -19.82 8.00
CA ARG A 233 5.34 -20.51 7.83
C ARG A 233 5.77 -20.46 6.38
N TYR A 234 7.02 -20.09 6.17
CA TYR A 234 7.69 -20.17 4.89
C TYR A 234 8.08 -21.61 4.53
N ALA A 235 8.29 -21.90 3.26
CA ALA A 235 8.75 -23.21 2.80
C ALA A 235 10.11 -23.59 3.41
N THR A 236 10.95 -22.61 3.70
CA THR A 236 12.24 -22.74 4.40
C THR A 236 12.11 -23.20 5.86
N GLY A 237 10.90 -23.19 6.41
CA GLY A 237 10.63 -23.48 7.81
C GLY A 237 10.58 -22.26 8.74
N ALA A 238 10.96 -21.08 8.25
CA ALA A 238 10.86 -19.85 9.03
C ALA A 238 9.39 -19.54 9.40
N ARG A 239 9.17 -19.01 10.60
CA ARG A 239 7.84 -18.62 11.09
C ARG A 239 7.53 -17.17 10.66
N LEU A 240 6.28 -16.92 10.28
CA LEU A 240 5.72 -15.57 10.18
C LEU A 240 4.84 -15.33 11.40
N ILE A 241 5.03 -14.20 12.07
CA ILE A 241 4.25 -13.75 13.22
C ILE A 241 3.92 -12.28 13.01
N MET A 242 2.63 -11.95 12.86
CA MET A 242 2.22 -10.57 12.69
C MET A 242 1.13 -10.22 13.70
N HIS A 243 1.24 -9.03 14.28
CA HIS A 243 0.23 -8.49 15.18
C HIS A 243 -0.05 -7.03 14.84
N PHE A 244 -1.33 -6.75 14.61
CA PHE A 244 -1.86 -5.42 14.32
C PHE A 244 -2.98 -5.10 15.31
N SER A 245 -2.97 -3.90 15.88
CA SER A 245 -4.01 -3.46 16.81
C SER A 245 -4.26 -1.97 16.71
N GLY A 246 -5.52 -1.59 16.59
CA GLY A 246 -5.98 -0.20 16.70
C GLY A 246 -6.57 0.11 18.08
N VAL A 247 -6.58 -0.85 19.00
CA VAL A 247 -7.24 -0.74 20.32
C VAL A 247 -6.28 -0.79 21.50
N GLU A 248 -4.98 -0.71 21.28
CA GLU A 248 -3.98 -0.62 22.33
C GLU A 248 -3.75 0.86 22.73
N PRO A 249 -4.25 1.33 23.89
CA PRO A 249 -3.92 2.66 24.38
C PRO A 249 -2.45 2.72 24.83
N GLY A 250 -1.82 3.85 24.64
CA GLY A 250 -0.43 4.05 25.05
C GLY A 250 0.48 4.41 23.90
N LEU A 251 1.77 4.08 24.01
CA LEU A 251 2.75 4.39 22.98
C LEU A 251 2.58 3.47 21.77
N PRO A 252 2.39 4.02 20.56
CA PRO A 252 2.34 3.22 19.35
C PRO A 252 3.64 2.45 19.13
N ARG A 253 3.52 1.22 18.63
CA ARG A 253 4.65 0.39 18.21
C ARG A 253 4.53 0.10 16.73
N HIS A 254 5.62 0.24 15.99
CA HIS A 254 5.68 -0.20 14.60
C HIS A 254 7.07 -0.74 14.32
N GLU A 255 7.21 -2.06 14.30
CA GLU A 255 8.48 -2.75 14.24
C GLU A 255 8.40 -3.99 13.37
N ILE A 256 9.46 -4.24 12.60
CA ILE A 256 9.68 -5.50 11.87
C ILE A 256 11.01 -6.09 12.34
N ARG A 257 10.99 -7.38 12.71
CA ARG A 257 12.18 -8.15 13.10
C ARG A 257 12.39 -9.33 12.16
N LEU A 258 13.63 -9.53 11.74
CA LEU A 258 14.09 -10.67 10.95
C LEU A 258 15.14 -11.42 11.79
N ASN A 259 14.75 -12.54 12.37
CA ASN A 259 15.59 -13.35 13.24
C ASN A 259 16.16 -14.52 12.45
N GLY A 260 17.50 -14.60 12.34
CA GLY A 260 18.21 -15.69 11.67
C GLY A 260 19.09 -16.51 12.62
N GLU A 261 19.80 -17.46 12.07
CA GLU A 261 20.72 -18.35 12.84
C GLU A 261 21.89 -17.59 13.48
N ARG A 262 22.41 -16.57 12.79
CA ARG A 262 23.65 -15.88 13.16
C ARG A 262 23.42 -14.49 13.71
N GLY A 263 22.21 -13.95 13.57
CA GLY A 263 21.89 -12.61 14.02
C GLY A 263 20.46 -12.22 13.69
N ALA A 264 20.14 -10.95 13.94
CA ALA A 264 18.84 -10.39 13.64
C ALA A 264 18.95 -8.96 13.11
N LEU A 265 17.94 -8.55 12.35
CA LEU A 265 17.65 -7.16 12.04
C LEU A 265 16.35 -6.76 12.74
N ARG A 266 16.34 -5.57 13.31
CA ARG A 266 15.16 -4.94 13.87
C ARG A 266 15.01 -3.56 13.25
N PHE A 267 13.94 -3.37 12.52
CA PHE A 267 13.59 -2.08 11.96
C PHE A 267 12.43 -1.48 12.77
N ASP A 268 12.73 -0.42 13.50
CA ASP A 268 11.75 0.43 14.17
C ASP A 268 11.24 1.47 13.17
N LEU A 269 10.04 1.26 12.66
CA LEU A 269 9.45 2.13 11.65
C LEU A 269 8.96 3.45 12.24
N ALA A 270 8.61 3.47 13.53
CA ALA A 270 8.18 4.70 14.18
C ALA A 270 9.36 5.65 14.40
N ALA A 271 10.50 5.11 14.86
CA ALA A 271 11.73 5.87 15.10
C ALA A 271 12.57 6.04 13.82
N GLN A 272 12.24 5.34 12.71
CA GLN A 272 13.07 5.26 11.49
C GLN A 272 14.50 4.85 11.81
N GLN A 273 14.65 3.74 12.54
CA GLN A 273 15.94 3.20 13.00
C GLN A 273 16.08 1.72 12.64
N LEU A 274 17.19 1.37 12.04
CA LEU A 274 17.57 -0.03 11.77
C LEU A 274 18.63 -0.47 12.78
N TRP A 275 18.39 -1.60 13.43
CA TRP A 275 19.30 -2.22 14.38
C TRP A 275 19.72 -3.58 13.89
N GLN A 276 20.97 -3.93 14.16
CA GLN A 276 21.52 -5.26 13.85
C GLN A 276 22.14 -5.88 15.10
N SER A 277 21.86 -7.16 15.33
CA SER A 277 22.55 -7.97 16.32
C SER A 277 23.24 -9.15 15.68
N GLN A 278 24.28 -9.64 16.33
CA GLN A 278 24.92 -10.92 16.04
C GLN A 278 24.75 -11.85 17.24
N LEU A 279 24.79 -13.15 17.00
CA LEU A 279 24.66 -14.13 18.08
C LEU A 279 25.67 -13.83 19.21
N GLY A 280 25.15 -13.69 20.44
CA GLY A 280 25.93 -13.37 21.63
C GLY A 280 26.40 -11.91 21.76
N ARG A 281 25.91 -11.01 20.90
CA ARG A 281 26.23 -9.57 20.97
C ARG A 281 24.96 -8.74 21.10
N ALA A 282 25.09 -7.58 21.75
CA ALA A 282 24.02 -6.60 21.85
C ALA A 282 23.67 -6.01 20.46
N GLU A 283 22.45 -5.50 20.30
CA GLU A 283 22.03 -4.76 19.12
C GLU A 283 22.87 -3.48 18.96
N THR A 284 23.22 -3.17 17.74
CA THR A 284 23.89 -1.93 17.34
C THR A 284 23.07 -1.21 16.28
N LEU A 285 23.01 0.12 16.37
CA LEU A 285 22.33 0.95 15.40
C LEU A 285 23.09 0.92 14.07
N VAL A 286 22.38 0.66 12.99
CA VAL A 286 22.90 0.70 11.62
C VAL A 286 22.78 2.11 11.07
N GLY A 287 23.91 2.75 10.81
CA GLY A 287 23.93 4.02 10.10
C GLY A 287 23.60 3.80 8.62
N VAL A 288 22.60 4.50 8.11
CA VAL A 288 22.28 4.56 6.68
C VAL A 288 22.61 5.98 6.19
N PRO A 289 23.71 6.14 5.44
CA PRO A 289 24.11 7.45 4.93
C PRO A 289 23.02 8.07 4.02
N PRO A 290 22.86 9.39 3.99
CA PRO A 290 21.83 10.05 3.20
C PRO A 290 21.83 9.65 1.71
N GLU A 291 23.01 9.43 1.13
CA GLU A 291 23.19 9.03 -0.28
C GLU A 291 22.71 7.60 -0.58
N GLN A 292 22.52 6.77 0.42
CA GLN A 292 21.96 5.42 0.30
C GLN A 292 20.45 5.39 0.53
N ARG A 293 19.86 6.50 0.97
CA ARG A 293 18.42 6.62 1.21
C ARG A 293 17.70 6.95 -0.09
N ARG A 294 16.72 6.14 -0.43
CA ARG A 294 15.96 6.33 -1.67
C ARG A 294 14.95 7.47 -1.55
N GLY A 295 14.31 7.60 -0.41
CA GLY A 295 13.20 8.52 -0.21
C GLY A 295 11.95 8.14 -1.01
N TRP A 296 10.99 9.03 -0.98
CA TRP A 296 9.79 8.96 -1.79
C TRP A 296 10.07 9.47 -3.22
N ARG A 297 10.01 8.59 -4.20
CA ARG A 297 10.24 8.87 -5.63
C ARG A 297 9.19 8.25 -6.54
N VAL A 298 7.99 8.06 -6.03
CA VAL A 298 6.92 7.29 -6.69
C VAL A 298 6.51 7.91 -8.03
N GLU A 299 6.32 9.23 -8.04
CA GLU A 299 5.91 9.99 -9.22
C GLU A 299 7.02 10.07 -10.27
N GLU A 300 8.25 10.30 -9.82
CA GLU A 300 9.43 10.36 -10.69
C GLU A 300 9.69 8.98 -11.33
N ASP A 301 9.62 7.91 -10.55
CA ASP A 301 9.79 6.54 -11.06
C ASP A 301 8.68 6.17 -12.04
N PHE A 302 7.42 6.54 -11.78
CA PHE A 302 6.30 6.33 -12.68
C PHE A 302 6.50 7.06 -14.01
N VAL A 303 6.85 8.34 -13.96
CA VAL A 303 7.11 9.15 -15.15
C VAL A 303 8.34 8.64 -15.92
N ALA A 304 9.41 8.23 -15.22
CA ALA A 304 10.59 7.64 -15.83
C ALA A 304 10.24 6.32 -16.56
N SER A 305 9.46 5.44 -15.91
CA SER A 305 9.02 4.20 -16.54
C SER A 305 8.23 4.45 -17.83
N ILE A 306 7.38 5.49 -17.87
CA ILE A 306 6.63 5.87 -19.08
C ILE A 306 7.56 6.39 -20.18
N ARG A 307 8.49 7.28 -19.84
CA ARG A 307 9.35 7.96 -20.82
C ARG A 307 10.46 7.08 -21.38
N GLU A 308 11.00 6.21 -20.52
CA GLU A 308 12.17 5.38 -20.83
C GLU A 308 11.77 3.95 -21.24
N GLY A 309 10.49 3.56 -21.07
CA GLY A 309 10.05 2.18 -21.26
C GLY A 309 10.64 1.22 -20.21
N ALA A 310 11.07 1.74 -19.08
CA ALA A 310 11.70 0.97 -18.01
C ALA A 310 10.66 0.17 -17.21
N PRO A 311 11.00 -1.02 -16.66
CA PRO A 311 10.12 -1.75 -15.77
C PRO A 311 9.76 -0.93 -14.52
N VAL A 312 8.59 -1.20 -13.94
CA VAL A 312 8.21 -0.66 -12.64
C VAL A 312 9.24 -1.10 -11.58
N ARG A 313 9.78 -0.16 -10.84
CA ARG A 313 10.95 -0.40 -9.97
C ARG A 313 10.62 -1.07 -8.64
N LEU A 314 9.44 -0.80 -8.06
CA LEU A 314 9.10 -1.29 -6.72
C LEU A 314 7.88 -2.19 -6.74
N THR A 315 6.68 -1.62 -6.83
CA THR A 315 5.45 -2.38 -6.69
C THR A 315 4.68 -2.40 -8.00
N ASP A 316 4.92 -3.45 -8.77
CA ASP A 316 4.13 -3.79 -9.94
C ASP A 316 2.83 -4.53 -9.54
N PHE A 317 1.97 -4.78 -10.52
CA PHE A 317 0.71 -5.47 -10.27
C PHE A 317 0.88 -6.94 -9.89
N ALA A 318 1.97 -7.59 -10.30
CA ALA A 318 2.27 -8.96 -9.89
C ALA A 318 2.58 -9.02 -8.39
N THR A 319 3.40 -8.09 -7.89
CA THR A 319 3.66 -7.90 -6.46
C THR A 319 2.37 -7.56 -5.71
N GLY A 320 1.52 -6.70 -6.30
CA GLY A 320 0.21 -6.36 -5.74
C GLY A 320 -0.69 -7.57 -5.53
N VAL A 321 -0.79 -8.46 -6.51
CA VAL A 321 -1.55 -9.72 -6.40
C VAL A 321 -1.00 -10.60 -5.28
N ARG A 322 0.32 -10.67 -5.11
CA ARG A 322 0.95 -11.47 -4.03
C ARG A 322 0.51 -10.98 -2.65
N TYR A 323 0.62 -9.70 -2.35
CA TYR A 323 0.20 -9.23 -1.03
C TYR A 323 -1.32 -9.25 -0.85
N MET A 324 -2.12 -9.10 -1.92
CA MET A 324 -3.57 -9.28 -1.84
C MET A 324 -3.96 -10.74 -1.59
N ARG A 325 -3.21 -11.72 -2.12
CA ARG A 325 -3.42 -13.14 -1.83
C ARG A 325 -3.22 -13.46 -0.35
N LEU A 326 -2.16 -12.95 0.27
CA LEU A 326 -1.98 -13.09 1.71
C LEU A 326 -3.10 -12.38 2.49
N THR A 327 -3.47 -11.16 2.10
CA THR A 327 -4.53 -10.40 2.77
C THR A 327 -5.88 -11.15 2.71
N GLU A 328 -6.24 -11.70 1.55
CA GLU A 328 -7.45 -12.52 1.37
C GLU A 328 -7.39 -13.82 2.20
N ALA A 329 -6.25 -14.51 2.20
CA ALA A 329 -6.09 -15.74 2.99
C ALA A 329 -6.19 -15.45 4.50
N VAL A 330 -5.65 -14.34 4.98
CA VAL A 330 -5.78 -13.91 6.38
C VAL A 330 -7.24 -13.60 6.71
N TRP A 331 -7.95 -12.87 5.86
CA TRP A 331 -9.38 -12.57 6.02
C TRP A 331 -10.21 -13.85 6.09
N ARG A 332 -10.00 -14.78 5.15
CA ARG A 332 -10.70 -16.06 5.10
C ARG A 332 -10.37 -16.92 6.31
N SER A 333 -9.11 -17.00 6.71
CA SER A 333 -8.72 -17.75 7.91
C SER A 333 -9.52 -17.30 9.13
N TRP A 334 -9.60 -16.00 9.38
CA TRP A 334 -10.40 -15.46 10.47
C TRP A 334 -11.88 -15.77 10.31
N SER A 335 -12.48 -15.49 9.16
CA SER A 335 -13.92 -15.69 8.92
C SER A 335 -14.33 -17.16 8.93
N GLU A 336 -13.40 -18.08 8.68
CA GLU A 336 -13.58 -19.54 8.74
C GLU A 336 -13.15 -20.13 10.11
N GLY A 337 -13.13 -19.31 11.19
CA GLY A 337 -12.87 -19.76 12.56
C GLY A 337 -11.40 -20.09 12.85
N GLY A 338 -10.47 -19.42 12.22
CA GLY A 338 -9.03 -19.62 12.40
C GLY A 338 -8.47 -20.79 11.58
N ALA A 339 -9.08 -21.07 10.44
CA ALA A 339 -8.62 -22.14 9.55
C ALA A 339 -7.19 -21.84 9.01
N ARG A 340 -6.37 -22.87 8.91
CA ARG A 340 -5.06 -22.78 8.27
C ARG A 340 -5.22 -22.86 6.76
N LEU A 341 -4.77 -21.83 6.04
CA LEU A 341 -4.90 -21.70 4.58
C LEU A 341 -3.54 -21.69 3.89
N ALA A 342 -3.41 -22.49 2.81
CA ALA A 342 -2.25 -22.42 1.91
C ALA A 342 -2.31 -21.13 1.05
N LEU A 343 -1.13 -20.59 0.67
CA LEU A 343 -0.99 -19.46 -0.24
C LEU A 343 -0.55 -19.88 -1.64
#